data_e70f9342b6563a73754bd530687325ce
#
_entry.id   e70f9342b6563a73754bd530687325ce
#
_cell.length_a   1.000
_cell.length_b   1.000
_cell.length_c   1.000
_cell.angle_alpha   90.00
_cell.angle_beta   90.00
_cell.angle_gamma   90.00
#
_symmetry.space_group_name_H-M   'P 1'
#
loop_
_entity.id
_entity.type
_entity.pdbx_description
1 polymer ?
#
loop_
_entity_poly.entity_id
_entity_poly.type
_entity_poly.pdbx_seq_one_letter_code
_entity_poly.pdbx_strand_id
1 'polypeptide(L)'
;MHLLKAEEILRIHDAVLERFGGLKSQPMTPDAGLSKAQALIGRIRSAMTYNTAYDWNNVFLCAAFQTHCIARAHAFADGNKRTALNAAGLLLKRAGYAIKDSENLPQLLVELAQDQIKLEEIAARLQTEMTVSEKSTADREPYDPFAILAYKKISPQTLQLLRDFAEERTDNPTLCIIGSSRWLSMNPSGLAWVNVQETLRERHPEWSFVTFDCGIRAFNTDKRADVVNSALTIIESADLLHMRGPSTFLHSWPEDFETVMRALDERAQAGKRTIVTADESVAKTFIRYNRPVPVFFASALVADFSMESLDR
;
A
#
# COMPACT_ATOMS: atom_id res chain seq x y z
N MET A 1 -0.24 14.99 -4.67
CA MET A 1 -0.47 14.15 -5.88
C MET A 1 -1.69 13.26 -5.60
N HIS A 2 -2.71 13.30 -6.47
CA HIS A 2 -3.96 12.56 -6.28
C HIS A 2 -3.93 11.24 -7.05
N LEU A 3 -3.89 10.11 -6.35
CA LEU A 3 -3.88 8.77 -6.93
C LEU A 3 -4.93 7.88 -6.26
N LEU A 4 -5.60 7.06 -7.06
CA LEU A 4 -6.39 5.95 -6.54
C LEU A 4 -5.47 4.79 -6.12
N LYS A 5 -5.92 4.01 -5.14
CA LYS A 5 -5.25 2.78 -4.75
C LYS A 5 -5.68 1.62 -5.65
N ALA A 6 -4.86 0.59 -5.75
CA ALA A 6 -5.14 -0.58 -6.58
C ALA A 6 -6.45 -1.29 -6.20
N GLU A 7 -6.72 -1.36 -4.91
CA GLU A 7 -7.91 -1.96 -4.34
C GLU A 7 -9.19 -1.20 -4.71
N GLU A 8 -9.06 0.12 -4.85
CA GLU A 8 -10.19 0.96 -5.25
C GLU A 8 -10.52 0.74 -6.72
N ILE A 9 -9.49 0.62 -7.57
CA ILE A 9 -9.68 0.31 -8.99
C ILE A 9 -10.33 -1.08 -9.12
N LEU A 10 -9.90 -2.07 -8.34
CA LEU A 10 -10.49 -3.40 -8.35
C LEU A 10 -11.97 -3.36 -7.92
N ARG A 11 -12.29 -2.66 -6.80
CA ARG A 11 -13.69 -2.50 -6.36
C ARG A 11 -14.57 -1.78 -7.39
N ILE A 12 -14.04 -0.74 -8.02
CA ILE A 12 -14.74 -0.04 -9.10
C ILE A 12 -14.99 -1.01 -10.26
N HIS A 13 -14.00 -1.81 -10.63
CA HIS A 13 -14.13 -2.79 -11.69
C HIS A 13 -15.21 -3.83 -11.38
N ASP A 14 -15.20 -4.41 -10.19
CA ASP A 14 -16.20 -5.39 -9.74
C ASP A 14 -17.61 -4.78 -9.76
N ALA A 15 -17.78 -3.56 -9.24
CA ALA A 15 -19.05 -2.85 -9.29
C ALA A 15 -19.53 -2.54 -10.71
N VAL A 16 -18.61 -2.22 -11.62
CA VAL A 16 -18.89 -2.01 -13.05
C VAL A 16 -19.40 -3.30 -13.70
N LEU A 17 -18.77 -4.44 -13.43
CA LEU A 17 -19.22 -5.73 -13.97
C LEU A 17 -20.56 -6.18 -13.37
N GLU A 18 -20.78 -5.93 -12.09
CA GLU A 18 -22.05 -6.24 -11.43
C GLU A 18 -23.21 -5.43 -12.03
N ARG A 19 -22.98 -4.12 -12.23
CA ARG A 19 -24.04 -3.20 -12.71
C ARG A 19 -24.34 -3.33 -14.21
N PHE A 20 -23.32 -3.50 -15.04
CA PHE A 20 -23.45 -3.42 -16.50
C PHE A 20 -23.26 -4.76 -17.20
N GLY A 21 -22.98 -5.82 -16.47
CA GLY A 21 -22.55 -7.09 -17.04
C GLY A 21 -21.18 -7.00 -17.70
N GLY A 22 -20.72 -8.10 -18.21
CA GLY A 22 -19.44 -8.23 -18.91
C GLY A 22 -18.90 -9.64 -18.79
N LEU A 23 -17.88 -9.96 -19.57
CA LEU A 23 -17.15 -11.19 -19.42
C LEU A 23 -16.45 -11.17 -18.05
N LYS A 24 -17.07 -11.86 -17.09
CA LYS A 24 -16.27 -12.31 -15.95
C LYS A 24 -15.22 -13.20 -16.60
N SER A 25 -14.01 -12.67 -16.79
CA SER A 25 -12.85 -13.52 -17.09
C SER A 25 -12.96 -14.73 -16.19
N GLN A 26 -12.62 -15.94 -16.69
CA GLN A 26 -12.46 -17.14 -15.85
C GLN A 26 -11.96 -16.69 -14.51
N PRO A 27 -12.47 -17.19 -13.37
CA PRO A 27 -12.32 -16.55 -12.09
C PRO A 27 -10.85 -16.20 -11.90
N MET A 28 -10.51 -14.94 -12.19
CA MET A 28 -9.26 -14.41 -11.78
C MET A 28 -9.33 -14.57 -10.28
N THR A 29 -8.43 -15.36 -9.72
CA THR A 29 -8.31 -15.37 -8.28
C THR A 29 -8.29 -13.91 -7.85
N PRO A 30 -9.00 -13.50 -6.81
CA PRO A 30 -8.99 -12.12 -6.32
C PRO A 30 -7.58 -11.53 -6.29
N ASP A 31 -6.58 -12.37 -6.03
CA ASP A 31 -5.17 -12.03 -6.00
C ASP A 31 -4.57 -11.66 -7.38
N ALA A 32 -5.01 -12.32 -8.46
CA ALA A 32 -4.54 -11.97 -9.81
C ALA A 32 -5.07 -10.61 -10.27
N GLY A 33 -6.32 -10.28 -9.91
CA GLY A 33 -6.91 -8.96 -10.20
C GLY A 33 -6.21 -7.84 -9.44
N LEU A 34 -5.97 -8.05 -8.16
CA LEU A 34 -5.26 -7.10 -7.31
C LEU A 34 -3.83 -6.87 -7.80
N SER A 35 -3.10 -7.93 -8.16
CA SER A 35 -1.75 -7.83 -8.71
C SER A 35 -1.69 -6.97 -9.97
N LYS A 36 -2.64 -7.15 -10.89
CA LYS A 36 -2.71 -6.34 -12.11
C LYS A 36 -3.02 -4.88 -11.80
N ALA A 37 -3.94 -4.61 -10.88
CA ALA A 37 -4.26 -3.26 -10.44
C ALA A 37 -3.06 -2.60 -9.74
N GLN A 38 -2.32 -3.31 -8.91
CA GLN A 38 -1.09 -2.81 -8.26
C GLN A 38 0.00 -2.50 -9.27
N ALA A 39 0.24 -3.38 -10.25
CA ALA A 39 1.19 -3.14 -11.33
C ALA A 39 0.80 -1.90 -12.16
N LEU A 40 -0.49 -1.71 -12.41
CA LEU A 40 -1.01 -0.54 -13.11
C LEU A 40 -0.76 0.74 -12.31
N ILE A 41 -1.14 0.80 -11.03
CA ILE A 41 -0.92 1.96 -10.17
C ILE A 41 0.57 2.24 -9.97
N GLY A 42 1.40 1.21 -9.83
CA GLY A 42 2.86 1.36 -9.78
C GLY A 42 3.41 2.08 -11.02
N ARG A 43 2.96 1.69 -12.21
CA ARG A 43 3.35 2.36 -13.48
C ARG A 43 2.85 3.79 -13.55
N ILE A 44 1.60 4.06 -13.14
CA ILE A 44 1.04 5.41 -13.10
C ILE A 44 1.88 6.28 -12.15
N ARG A 45 2.14 5.82 -10.95
CA ARG A 45 2.95 6.53 -9.94
C ARG A 45 4.35 6.84 -10.47
N SER A 46 5.04 5.87 -11.04
CA SER A 46 6.36 6.06 -11.65
C SER A 46 6.30 7.10 -12.76
N ALA A 47 5.36 7.01 -13.69
CA ALA A 47 5.24 7.95 -14.79
C ALA A 47 4.99 9.37 -14.29
N MET A 48 4.14 9.58 -13.27
CA MET A 48 3.90 10.88 -12.66
C MET A 48 5.12 11.41 -11.90
N THR A 49 5.91 10.53 -11.27
CA THR A 49 7.13 10.93 -10.54
C THR A 49 8.22 11.42 -11.49
N TYR A 50 8.40 10.74 -12.63
CA TYR A 50 9.47 11.08 -13.58
C TYR A 50 9.06 12.09 -14.64
N ASN A 51 7.78 12.29 -14.90
CA ASN A 51 7.31 13.27 -15.87
C ASN A 51 7.08 14.62 -15.19
N THR A 52 8.07 15.49 -15.24
CA THR A 52 8.03 16.84 -14.67
C THR A 52 7.38 17.88 -15.59
N ALA A 53 6.95 17.50 -16.79
CA ALA A 53 6.31 18.41 -17.75
C ALA A 53 4.88 18.81 -17.33
N TYR A 54 4.27 18.06 -16.41
CA TYR A 54 2.90 18.27 -15.96
C TYR A 54 2.84 18.67 -14.48
N ASP A 55 1.92 19.58 -14.16
CA ASP A 55 1.60 19.90 -12.77
C ASP A 55 0.63 18.86 -12.18
N TRP A 56 1.17 17.90 -11.46
CA TRP A 56 0.41 16.83 -10.81
C TRP A 56 -0.37 17.27 -9.56
N ASN A 57 -0.37 18.57 -9.21
CA ASN A 57 -1.29 19.13 -8.21
C ASN A 57 -2.65 19.42 -8.86
N ASN A 58 -2.71 19.54 -10.17
CA ASN A 58 -3.98 19.67 -10.91
C ASN A 58 -4.72 18.33 -10.90
N VAL A 59 -5.83 18.27 -10.15
CA VAL A 59 -6.64 17.06 -9.99
C VAL A 59 -7.25 16.55 -11.29
N PHE A 60 -7.63 17.46 -12.21
CA PHE A 60 -8.18 17.06 -13.51
C PHE A 60 -7.12 16.39 -14.38
N LEU A 61 -5.90 16.88 -14.33
CA LEU A 61 -4.78 16.27 -15.05
C LEU A 61 -4.44 14.90 -14.46
N CYS A 62 -4.43 14.77 -13.12
CA CYS A 62 -4.28 13.49 -12.44
C CYS A 62 -5.39 12.50 -12.83
N ALA A 63 -6.64 12.96 -12.84
CA ALA A 63 -7.79 12.14 -13.22
C ALA A 63 -7.70 11.69 -14.68
N ALA A 64 -7.36 12.61 -15.58
CA ALA A 64 -7.17 12.35 -17.01
C ALA A 64 -6.09 11.28 -17.25
N PHE A 65 -4.94 11.43 -16.59
CA PHE A 65 -3.82 10.50 -16.74
C PHE A 65 -4.17 9.11 -16.22
N GLN A 66 -4.79 9.00 -15.04
CA GLN A 66 -5.25 7.71 -14.51
C GLN A 66 -6.30 7.07 -15.42
N THR A 67 -7.27 7.86 -15.91
CA THR A 67 -8.28 7.39 -16.85
C THR A 67 -7.65 6.83 -18.12
N HIS A 68 -6.71 7.56 -18.71
CA HIS A 68 -5.97 7.13 -19.89
C HIS A 68 -5.23 5.80 -19.62
N CYS A 69 -4.50 5.72 -18.53
CA CYS A 69 -3.74 4.51 -18.20
C CYS A 69 -4.65 3.30 -17.92
N ILE A 70 -5.75 3.47 -17.20
CA ILE A 70 -6.67 2.37 -16.87
C ILE A 70 -7.38 1.87 -18.12
N ALA A 71 -7.87 2.78 -18.96
CA ALA A 71 -8.61 2.41 -20.18
C ALA A 71 -7.76 1.60 -21.18
N ARG A 72 -6.46 1.91 -21.25
CA ARG A 72 -5.52 1.30 -22.21
C ARG A 72 -4.70 0.13 -21.66
N ALA A 73 -4.67 -0.04 -20.34
CA ALA A 73 -3.80 -1.06 -19.72
C ALA A 73 -4.21 -2.49 -20.04
N HIS A 74 -5.44 -2.73 -20.53
CA HIS A 74 -6.01 -4.08 -20.69
C HIS A 74 -5.77 -4.96 -19.44
N ALA A 75 -5.82 -4.32 -18.26
CA ALA A 75 -5.57 -4.99 -17.00
C ALA A 75 -6.66 -6.02 -16.67
N PHE A 76 -7.87 -5.75 -17.14
CA PHE A 76 -9.03 -6.60 -16.97
C PHE A 76 -9.50 -7.15 -18.33
N ALA A 77 -10.15 -8.32 -18.33
CA ALA A 77 -10.64 -8.94 -19.55
C ALA A 77 -11.76 -8.12 -20.23
N ASP A 78 -12.59 -7.45 -19.44
CA ASP A 78 -13.63 -6.53 -19.89
C ASP A 78 -13.78 -5.37 -18.91
N GLY A 79 -14.54 -4.34 -19.25
CA GLY A 79 -14.90 -3.24 -18.39
C GLY A 79 -13.81 -2.17 -18.18
N ASN A 80 -12.62 -2.29 -18.78
CA ASN A 80 -11.53 -1.33 -18.56
C ASN A 80 -11.94 0.14 -18.76
N LYS A 81 -12.67 0.46 -19.84
CA LYS A 81 -13.14 1.82 -20.14
C LYS A 81 -14.11 2.34 -19.09
N ARG A 82 -15.09 1.53 -18.69
CA ARG A 82 -16.08 1.87 -17.68
C ARG A 82 -15.42 2.03 -16.30
N THR A 83 -14.47 1.17 -15.98
CA THR A 83 -13.65 1.28 -14.77
C THR A 83 -12.85 2.60 -14.76
N ALA A 84 -12.24 2.96 -15.88
CA ALA A 84 -11.48 4.20 -16.02
C ALA A 84 -12.33 5.45 -15.74
N LEU A 85 -13.56 5.52 -16.30
CA LEU A 85 -14.47 6.64 -16.05
C LEU A 85 -14.91 6.73 -14.58
N ASN A 86 -15.31 5.60 -14.00
CA ASN A 86 -15.72 5.57 -12.61
C ASN A 86 -14.55 5.90 -11.65
N ALA A 87 -13.33 5.51 -12.03
CA ALA A 87 -12.11 5.87 -11.31
C ALA A 87 -11.87 7.39 -11.33
N ALA A 88 -11.99 8.03 -12.51
CA ALA A 88 -11.93 9.49 -12.62
C ALA A 88 -12.99 10.17 -11.76
N GLY A 89 -14.23 9.68 -11.83
CA GLY A 89 -15.34 10.19 -11.03
C GLY A 89 -15.09 10.12 -9.53
N LEU A 90 -14.55 8.99 -9.04
CA LEU A 90 -14.20 8.85 -7.62
C LEU A 90 -13.11 9.83 -7.19
N LEU A 91 -12.04 9.96 -8.01
CA LEU A 91 -10.93 10.86 -7.72
C LEU A 91 -11.42 12.33 -7.66
N LEU A 92 -12.21 12.75 -8.65
CA LEU A 92 -12.75 14.09 -8.73
C LEU A 92 -13.77 14.37 -7.62
N LYS A 93 -14.60 13.38 -7.26
CA LYS A 93 -15.52 13.49 -6.12
C LYS A 93 -14.76 13.73 -4.82
N ARG A 94 -13.63 13.07 -4.60
CA ARG A 94 -12.75 13.32 -3.45
C ARG A 94 -12.17 14.73 -3.43
N ALA A 95 -11.92 15.28 -4.60
CA ALA A 95 -11.47 16.67 -4.73
C ALA A 95 -12.60 17.71 -4.60
N GLY A 96 -13.84 17.27 -4.37
CA GLY A 96 -14.98 18.18 -4.18
C GLY A 96 -15.76 18.49 -5.45
N TYR A 97 -15.61 17.71 -6.50
CA TYR A 97 -16.35 17.86 -7.74
C TYR A 97 -17.45 16.80 -7.87
N ALA A 98 -18.55 17.15 -8.54
CA ALA A 98 -19.62 16.24 -8.91
C ALA A 98 -19.71 16.12 -10.44
N ILE A 99 -19.95 14.93 -10.94
CA ILE A 99 -20.18 14.69 -12.37
C ILE A 99 -21.55 15.28 -12.73
N LYS A 100 -21.61 16.12 -13.75
CA LYS A 100 -22.86 16.46 -14.41
C LYS A 100 -23.36 15.23 -15.14
N ASP A 101 -24.66 15.06 -15.19
CA ASP A 101 -25.25 14.04 -16.07
C ASP A 101 -24.99 14.45 -17.53
N SER A 102 -24.06 13.79 -18.17
CA SER A 102 -23.52 14.18 -19.47
C SER A 102 -23.45 13.01 -20.43
N GLU A 103 -23.99 13.22 -21.60
CA GLU A 103 -23.90 12.27 -22.72
C GLU A 103 -22.51 12.24 -23.37
N ASN A 104 -21.64 13.21 -23.06
CA ASN A 104 -20.31 13.35 -23.67
C ASN A 104 -19.25 12.43 -23.09
N LEU A 105 -19.42 11.99 -21.83
CA LEU A 105 -18.44 11.15 -21.14
C LEU A 105 -18.23 9.77 -21.78
N PRO A 106 -19.27 9.05 -22.27
CA PRO A 106 -19.09 7.81 -23.02
C PRO A 106 -18.27 8.01 -24.29
N GLN A 107 -18.51 9.08 -25.04
CA GLN A 107 -17.77 9.41 -26.26
C GLN A 107 -16.28 9.69 -25.94
N LEU A 108 -16.01 10.44 -24.89
CA LEU A 108 -14.65 10.68 -24.40
C LEU A 108 -13.87 9.37 -24.16
N LEU A 109 -14.52 8.34 -23.60
CA LEU A 109 -13.90 7.03 -23.38
C LEU A 109 -13.57 6.29 -24.68
N VAL A 110 -14.38 6.44 -25.71
CA VAL A 110 -14.12 5.84 -27.02
C VAL A 110 -12.88 6.47 -27.66
N GLU A 111 -12.83 7.79 -27.70
CA GLU A 111 -11.71 8.57 -28.26
C GLU A 111 -10.41 8.29 -27.50
N LEU A 112 -10.49 8.22 -26.17
CA LEU A 112 -9.36 7.91 -25.30
C LEU A 112 -8.81 6.49 -25.56
N ALA A 113 -9.70 5.52 -25.75
CA ALA A 113 -9.28 4.14 -26.01
C ALA A 113 -8.67 3.95 -27.41
N GLN A 114 -8.99 4.85 -28.34
CA GLN A 114 -8.44 4.87 -29.70
C GLN A 114 -7.19 5.74 -29.84
N ASP A 115 -6.71 6.33 -28.73
CA ASP A 115 -5.54 7.25 -28.72
C ASP A 115 -5.73 8.50 -29.59
N GLN A 116 -6.97 8.94 -29.72
CA GLN A 116 -7.34 10.06 -30.59
C GLN A 116 -7.36 11.41 -29.85
N ILE A 117 -7.12 11.40 -28.54
CA ILE A 117 -7.25 12.58 -27.68
C ILE A 117 -6.03 12.74 -26.79
N LYS A 118 -5.52 13.97 -26.67
CA LYS A 118 -4.38 14.30 -25.81
C LYS A 118 -4.79 14.40 -24.35
N LEU A 119 -3.80 14.24 -23.46
CA LEU A 119 -4.01 14.26 -22.01
C LEU A 119 -4.66 15.55 -21.53
N GLU A 120 -4.18 16.69 -22.04
CA GLU A 120 -4.68 18.01 -21.68
C GLU A 120 -6.15 18.20 -22.10
N GLU A 121 -6.51 17.63 -23.23
CA GLU A 121 -7.89 17.70 -23.74
C GLU A 121 -8.82 16.80 -22.89
N ILE A 122 -8.35 15.62 -22.47
CA ILE A 122 -9.10 14.78 -21.51
C ILE A 122 -9.35 15.56 -20.22
N ALA A 123 -8.32 16.22 -19.68
CA ALA A 123 -8.43 17.02 -18.46
C ALA A 123 -9.42 18.17 -18.62
N ALA A 124 -9.36 18.89 -19.74
CA ALA A 124 -10.27 20.00 -20.04
C ALA A 124 -11.74 19.52 -20.17
N ARG A 125 -11.98 18.40 -20.86
CA ARG A 125 -13.32 17.82 -20.97
C ARG A 125 -13.85 17.34 -19.63
N LEU A 126 -13.04 16.66 -18.81
CA LEU A 126 -13.42 16.28 -17.46
C LEU A 126 -13.78 17.52 -16.63
N GLN A 127 -13.02 18.61 -16.75
CA GLN A 127 -13.30 19.85 -16.04
C GLN A 127 -14.64 20.49 -16.48
N THR A 128 -14.95 20.44 -17.77
CA THR A 128 -16.22 20.97 -18.32
C THR A 128 -17.43 20.17 -17.82
N GLU A 129 -17.29 18.87 -17.68
CA GLU A 129 -18.36 17.97 -17.25
C GLU A 129 -18.51 17.86 -15.73
N MET A 130 -17.73 18.64 -14.97
CA MET A 130 -17.78 18.67 -13.52
C MET A 130 -18.37 19.98 -13.00
N THR A 131 -19.04 19.89 -11.86
CA THR A 131 -19.45 21.04 -11.05
C THR A 131 -18.81 20.93 -9.68
N VAL A 132 -18.58 22.08 -9.04
CA VAL A 132 -18.21 22.09 -7.62
C VAL A 132 -19.38 21.48 -6.84
N SER A 133 -19.12 20.44 -6.07
CA SER A 133 -20.15 19.81 -5.25
C SER A 133 -20.49 20.76 -4.11
N GLU A 134 -21.75 21.16 -3.99
CA GLU A 134 -22.25 21.92 -2.85
C GLU A 134 -22.26 21.10 -1.54
N LYS A 135 -22.08 19.77 -1.65
CA LYS A 135 -21.97 18.92 -0.46
C LYS A 135 -20.64 19.18 0.22
N SER A 136 -20.76 19.72 1.41
CA SER A 136 -19.69 19.94 2.37
C SER A 136 -18.75 18.73 2.46
N THR A 137 -17.46 19.02 2.67
CA THR A 137 -16.44 18.03 3.02
C THR A 137 -16.78 17.22 4.30
N ALA A 138 -17.81 17.62 5.05
CA ALA A 138 -18.28 16.97 6.26
C ALA A 138 -19.02 15.62 6.01
N ASP A 139 -19.55 15.39 4.80
CA ASP A 139 -20.29 14.15 4.48
C ASP A 139 -19.41 13.05 3.82
N ARG A 140 -18.11 13.22 3.83
CA ARG A 140 -17.20 12.17 3.33
C ARG A 140 -17.07 11.11 4.39
N GLU A 141 -17.57 9.90 4.12
CA GLU A 141 -17.08 8.76 4.89
C GLU A 141 -15.56 8.75 4.80
N PRO A 142 -14.86 8.81 5.94
CA PRO A 142 -13.40 8.79 5.93
C PRO A 142 -12.96 7.53 5.20
N TYR A 143 -12.03 7.69 4.27
CA TYR A 143 -11.43 6.56 3.58
C TYR A 143 -10.82 5.63 4.64
N ASP A 144 -11.32 4.41 4.73
CA ASP A 144 -10.75 3.39 5.59
C ASP A 144 -9.66 2.61 4.81
N PRO A 145 -8.38 2.85 5.06
CA PRO A 145 -7.29 2.16 4.38
C PRO A 145 -7.29 0.64 4.67
N PHE A 146 -7.98 0.21 5.74
CA PHE A 146 -8.05 -1.18 6.15
C PHE A 146 -9.29 -1.92 5.62
N ALA A 147 -10.18 -1.24 4.89
CA ALA A 147 -11.42 -1.86 4.35
C ALA A 147 -11.12 -3.09 3.46
N ILE A 148 -10.01 -3.09 2.71
CA ILE A 148 -9.61 -4.24 1.89
C ILE A 148 -9.24 -5.46 2.73
N LEU A 149 -8.62 -5.26 3.88
CA LEU A 149 -8.29 -6.35 4.80
C LEU A 149 -9.55 -6.98 5.39
N ALA A 150 -10.58 -6.18 5.67
CA ALA A 150 -11.89 -6.69 6.06
C ALA A 150 -12.53 -7.54 4.95
N TYR A 151 -12.41 -7.12 3.69
CA TYR A 151 -12.85 -7.90 2.54
C TYR A 151 -12.10 -9.25 2.41
N LYS A 152 -10.82 -9.29 2.80
CA LYS A 152 -9.99 -10.51 2.85
C LYS A 152 -10.30 -11.41 4.06
N LYS A 153 -11.40 -11.17 4.79
CA LYS A 153 -11.82 -11.94 5.97
C LYS A 153 -10.80 -11.97 7.11
N ILE A 154 -10.01 -10.91 7.22
CA ILE A 154 -9.10 -10.72 8.35
C ILE A 154 -9.91 -10.53 9.63
N SER A 155 -9.43 -11.10 10.75
CA SER A 155 -10.16 -11.01 12.01
C SER A 155 -10.38 -9.55 12.43
N PRO A 156 -11.55 -9.21 13.01
CA PRO A 156 -11.79 -7.85 13.51
C PRO A 156 -10.74 -7.38 14.51
N GLN A 157 -10.21 -8.29 15.32
CA GLN A 157 -9.17 -8.00 16.32
C GLN A 157 -7.87 -7.60 15.64
N THR A 158 -7.43 -8.34 14.61
CA THR A 158 -6.23 -8.01 13.83
C THR A 158 -6.40 -6.68 13.12
N LEU A 159 -7.56 -6.41 12.53
CA LEU A 159 -7.85 -5.13 11.89
C LEU A 159 -7.80 -3.97 12.87
N GLN A 160 -8.38 -4.13 14.07
CA GLN A 160 -8.37 -3.09 15.09
C GLN A 160 -6.95 -2.80 15.57
N LEU A 161 -6.14 -3.84 15.81
CA LEU A 161 -4.73 -3.70 16.20
C LEU A 161 -3.93 -2.91 15.15
N LEU A 162 -4.10 -3.21 13.86
CA LEU A 162 -3.43 -2.49 12.78
C LEU A 162 -3.84 -1.02 12.73
N ARG A 163 -5.14 -0.74 12.91
CA ARG A 163 -5.65 0.64 12.98
C ARG A 163 -5.09 1.39 14.18
N ASP A 164 -5.14 0.78 15.36
CA ASP A 164 -4.65 1.41 16.59
C ASP A 164 -3.17 1.77 16.49
N PHE A 165 -2.37 0.91 15.85
CA PHE A 165 -0.98 1.22 15.58
C PHE A 165 -0.82 2.35 14.54
N ALA A 166 -1.52 2.27 13.41
CA ALA A 166 -1.41 3.25 12.33
C ALA A 166 -1.97 4.63 12.73
N GLU A 167 -2.99 4.66 13.56
CA GLU A 167 -3.62 5.89 14.05
C GLU A 167 -3.04 6.37 15.37
N GLU A 168 -1.97 5.71 15.86
CA GLU A 168 -1.24 6.06 17.09
C GLU A 168 -2.13 6.02 18.35
N ARG A 169 -3.09 5.11 18.38
CA ARG A 169 -3.95 4.87 19.55
C ARG A 169 -3.32 3.91 20.57
N THR A 170 -2.10 3.48 20.32
CA THR A 170 -1.33 2.62 21.20
C THR A 170 0.03 3.23 21.51
N ASP A 171 0.45 3.15 22.76
CA ASP A 171 1.78 3.58 23.20
C ASP A 171 2.88 2.58 22.80
N ASN A 172 2.49 1.41 22.29
CA ASN A 172 3.47 0.43 21.84
C ASN A 172 4.09 0.87 20.50
N PRO A 173 5.41 1.12 20.44
CA PRO A 173 6.07 1.60 19.24
C PRO A 173 6.38 0.49 18.22
N THR A 174 6.11 -0.78 18.56
CA THR A 174 6.51 -1.92 17.74
C THR A 174 5.32 -2.74 17.28
N LEU A 175 5.24 -2.97 15.97
CA LEU A 175 4.26 -3.85 15.31
C LEU A 175 4.99 -4.97 14.56
N CYS A 176 4.71 -6.23 14.90
CA CYS A 176 5.11 -7.40 14.14
C CYS A 176 3.97 -7.88 13.26
N ILE A 177 4.20 -7.94 11.95
CA ILE A 177 3.28 -8.50 10.97
C ILE A 177 3.84 -9.85 10.52
N ILE A 178 3.15 -10.95 10.86
CA ILE A 178 3.57 -12.31 10.56
C ILE A 178 2.77 -12.83 9.38
N GLY A 179 3.45 -13.34 8.37
CA GLY A 179 2.82 -13.94 7.20
C GLY A 179 3.84 -14.15 6.09
N SER A 180 3.45 -14.87 5.02
CA SER A 180 4.38 -15.22 3.95
C SER A 180 5.06 -13.99 3.32
N SER A 181 6.40 -13.95 3.37
CA SER A 181 7.21 -12.85 2.82
C SER A 181 7.37 -12.93 1.30
N ARG A 182 7.06 -14.06 0.69
CA ARG A 182 7.40 -14.33 -0.71
C ARG A 182 6.80 -13.31 -1.70
N TRP A 183 5.70 -12.64 -1.30
CA TRP A 183 5.03 -11.64 -2.16
C TRP A 183 4.29 -10.61 -1.29
N LEU A 184 5.05 -9.79 -0.54
CA LEU A 184 4.52 -8.82 0.43
C LEU A 184 3.39 -7.92 -0.08
N SER A 185 3.36 -7.62 -1.37
CA SER A 185 2.35 -6.73 -1.95
C SER A 185 1.02 -7.43 -2.30
N MET A 186 0.94 -8.75 -2.23
CA MET A 186 -0.20 -9.52 -2.75
C MET A 186 -0.94 -10.34 -1.70
N ASN A 187 -0.32 -10.61 -0.56
CA ASN A 187 -0.95 -11.33 0.54
C ASN A 187 -1.49 -10.36 1.62
N PRO A 188 -2.36 -10.82 2.52
CA PRO A 188 -2.93 -9.98 3.57
C PRO A 188 -1.88 -9.26 4.43
N SER A 189 -0.77 -9.93 4.77
CA SER A 189 0.31 -9.34 5.58
C SER A 189 1.02 -8.19 4.86
N GLY A 190 1.25 -8.31 3.55
CA GLY A 190 1.82 -7.25 2.73
C GLY A 190 0.90 -6.05 2.58
N LEU A 191 -0.40 -6.29 2.40
CA LEU A 191 -1.41 -5.23 2.37
C LEU A 191 -1.51 -4.53 3.73
N ALA A 192 -1.45 -5.28 4.84
CA ALA A 192 -1.45 -4.72 6.19
C ALA A 192 -0.28 -3.74 6.39
N TRP A 193 0.92 -4.16 6.03
CA TRP A 193 2.11 -3.32 6.11
C TRP A 193 1.98 -2.05 5.27
N VAL A 194 1.57 -2.18 4.00
CA VAL A 194 1.40 -1.02 3.09
C VAL A 194 0.38 -0.04 3.65
N ASN A 195 -0.77 -0.52 4.12
CA ASN A 195 -1.82 0.35 4.66
C ASN A 195 -1.37 1.06 5.94
N VAL A 196 -0.68 0.36 6.85
CA VAL A 196 -0.11 0.98 8.07
C VAL A 196 0.91 2.06 7.68
N GLN A 197 1.83 1.75 6.78
CA GLN A 197 2.84 2.70 6.34
C GLN A 197 2.23 3.93 5.65
N GLU A 198 1.24 3.74 4.77
CA GLU A 198 0.60 4.85 4.08
C GLU A 198 -0.17 5.73 5.04
N THR A 199 -0.90 5.14 6.01
CA THR A 199 -1.61 5.90 7.04
C THR A 199 -0.64 6.76 7.89
N LEU A 200 0.49 6.18 8.32
CA LEU A 200 1.50 6.92 9.06
C LEU A 200 2.15 8.03 8.21
N ARG A 201 2.40 7.79 6.92
CA ARG A 201 2.92 8.83 6.01
C ARG A 201 1.95 9.99 5.80
N GLU A 202 0.66 9.71 5.72
CA GLU A 202 -0.37 10.76 5.60
C GLU A 202 -0.43 11.63 6.86
N ARG A 203 -0.19 11.04 8.04
CA ARG A 203 -0.20 11.74 9.33
C ARG A 203 1.10 12.50 9.59
N HIS A 204 2.21 11.95 9.16
CA HIS A 204 3.56 12.46 9.39
C HIS A 204 4.34 12.57 8.08
N PRO A 205 3.98 13.53 7.21
CA PRO A 205 4.67 13.73 5.93
C PRO A 205 6.15 14.11 6.10
N GLU A 206 6.54 14.63 7.27
CA GLU A 206 7.90 15.02 7.62
C GLU A 206 8.77 13.84 8.06
N TRP A 207 8.19 12.68 8.41
CA TRP A 207 8.96 11.54 8.89
C TRP A 207 9.81 10.89 7.81
N SER A 208 11.01 10.47 8.20
CA SER A 208 11.86 9.58 7.40
C SER A 208 11.40 8.13 7.53
N PHE A 209 11.02 7.53 6.39
CA PHE A 209 10.56 6.14 6.29
C PHE A 209 11.66 5.30 5.66
N VAL A 210 12.26 4.40 6.43
CA VAL A 210 13.37 3.58 5.96
C VAL A 210 13.04 2.10 6.08
N THR A 211 13.33 1.33 5.02
CA THR A 211 13.23 -0.13 5.05
C THR A 211 14.62 -0.73 5.16
N PHE A 212 14.83 -1.54 6.18
CA PHE A 212 16.00 -2.39 6.36
C PHE A 212 15.66 -3.83 6.02
N ASP A 213 16.11 -4.29 4.86
CA ASP A 213 15.94 -5.67 4.41
C ASP A 213 17.10 -6.54 4.88
N CYS A 214 16.85 -7.38 5.88
CA CYS A 214 17.86 -8.24 6.48
C CYS A 214 18.35 -9.35 5.52
N GLY A 215 17.54 -9.72 4.51
CA GLY A 215 17.88 -10.80 3.57
C GLY A 215 18.89 -10.38 2.49
N ILE A 216 18.72 -9.20 1.93
CA ILE A 216 19.52 -8.77 0.77
C ILE A 216 20.98 -8.48 1.13
N ARG A 217 21.22 -7.99 2.36
CA ARG A 217 22.55 -7.57 2.79
C ARG A 217 23.36 -8.66 3.48
N ALA A 218 22.71 -9.72 3.95
CA ALA A 218 23.34 -10.82 4.70
C ALA A 218 24.31 -11.69 3.88
N PHE A 219 24.28 -11.63 2.55
CA PHE A 219 25.08 -12.51 1.69
C PHE A 219 26.48 -11.97 1.35
N ASN A 220 26.83 -10.74 1.73
CA ASN A 220 28.14 -10.18 1.41
C ASN A 220 29.03 -10.12 2.66
N THR A 221 29.74 -11.23 2.93
CA THR A 221 30.59 -11.41 4.14
C THR A 221 31.78 -10.47 4.20
N ASP A 222 32.29 -10.00 3.05
CA ASP A 222 33.51 -9.15 2.98
C ASP A 222 33.27 -7.73 3.50
N LYS A 223 31.99 -7.32 3.66
CA LYS A 223 31.58 -6.00 4.12
C LYS A 223 30.73 -6.03 5.39
N ARG A 224 30.92 -7.07 6.22
CA ARG A 224 30.11 -7.30 7.43
C ARG A 224 30.02 -6.05 8.33
N ALA A 225 31.16 -5.46 8.67
CA ALA A 225 31.20 -4.29 9.54
C ALA A 225 30.46 -3.08 8.95
N ASP A 226 30.59 -2.85 7.62
CA ASP A 226 29.89 -1.76 6.95
C ASP A 226 28.38 -1.95 6.94
N VAL A 227 27.92 -3.20 6.81
CA VAL A 227 26.48 -3.54 6.82
C VAL A 227 25.90 -3.33 8.22
N VAL A 228 26.59 -3.78 9.28
CA VAL A 228 26.16 -3.58 10.66
C VAL A 228 26.12 -2.10 11.03
N ASN A 229 27.17 -1.34 10.70
CA ASN A 229 27.22 0.10 10.94
C ASN A 229 26.11 0.85 10.19
N SER A 230 25.86 0.46 8.93
CA SER A 230 24.74 1.01 8.15
C SER A 230 23.38 0.68 8.78
N ALA A 231 23.21 -0.54 9.30
CA ALA A 231 21.99 -0.94 9.99
C ALA A 231 21.77 -0.11 11.26
N LEU A 232 22.80 0.05 12.08
CA LEU A 232 22.74 0.87 13.31
C LEU A 232 22.38 2.33 12.98
N THR A 233 23.04 2.93 12.00
CA THR A 233 22.74 4.30 11.55
C THR A 233 21.28 4.45 11.12
N ILE A 234 20.73 3.48 10.35
CA ILE A 234 19.34 3.48 9.91
C ILE A 234 18.39 3.33 11.10
N ILE A 235 18.70 2.40 12.03
CA ILE A 235 17.88 2.16 13.22
C ILE A 235 17.79 3.41 14.09
N GLU A 236 18.87 4.13 14.24
CA GLU A 236 18.93 5.36 15.05
C GLU A 236 18.23 6.55 14.38
N SER A 237 18.44 6.74 13.07
CA SER A 237 18.04 7.95 12.37
C SER A 237 16.59 7.94 11.85
N ALA A 238 16.04 6.79 11.45
CA ALA A 238 14.71 6.72 10.89
C ALA A 238 13.61 7.08 11.90
N ASP A 239 12.58 7.85 11.48
CA ASP A 239 11.40 8.09 12.31
C ASP A 239 10.50 6.86 12.32
N LEU A 240 10.23 6.28 11.15
CA LEU A 240 9.61 4.95 11.00
C LEU A 240 10.58 3.98 10.36
N LEU A 241 10.90 2.91 11.07
CA LEU A 241 11.71 1.80 10.57
C LEU A 241 10.80 0.64 10.15
N HIS A 242 11.00 0.13 8.94
CA HIS A 242 10.48 -1.17 8.51
C HIS A 242 11.62 -2.19 8.46
N MET A 243 11.61 -3.15 9.37
CA MET A 243 12.55 -4.26 9.39
C MET A 243 11.94 -5.49 8.72
N ARG A 244 12.61 -6.03 7.72
CA ARG A 244 12.13 -7.15 6.92
C ARG A 244 13.00 -8.39 7.11
N GLY A 245 12.38 -9.51 7.46
CA GLY A 245 13.04 -10.81 7.56
C GLY A 245 14.14 -10.91 8.63
N PRO A 246 13.87 -10.53 9.91
CA PRO A 246 14.89 -10.57 10.96
C PRO A 246 15.47 -11.96 11.22
N SER A 247 14.73 -13.02 10.94
CA SER A 247 15.19 -14.41 11.04
C SER A 247 16.41 -14.69 10.15
N THR A 248 16.46 -14.09 8.96
CA THR A 248 17.60 -14.23 8.04
C THR A 248 18.87 -13.60 8.62
N PHE A 249 18.74 -12.43 9.28
CA PHE A 249 19.85 -11.76 9.91
C PHE A 249 20.41 -12.57 11.09
N LEU A 250 19.54 -13.12 11.94
CA LEU A 250 19.92 -13.99 13.06
C LEU A 250 20.68 -15.23 12.59
N HIS A 251 20.25 -15.82 11.45
CA HIS A 251 20.90 -17.00 10.88
C HIS A 251 22.29 -16.67 10.30
N SER A 252 22.40 -15.55 9.60
CA SER A 252 23.62 -15.21 8.86
C SER A 252 24.70 -14.58 9.75
N TRP A 253 24.32 -13.78 10.75
CA TRP A 253 25.26 -13.04 11.60
C TRP A 253 24.86 -13.03 13.08
N PRO A 254 24.94 -14.17 13.74
CA PRO A 254 24.48 -14.33 15.11
C PRO A 254 25.25 -13.47 16.13
N GLU A 255 26.52 -13.13 15.84
CA GLU A 255 27.36 -12.33 16.74
C GLU A 255 26.98 -10.84 16.74
N ASP A 256 26.63 -10.29 15.57
CA ASP A 256 26.21 -8.88 15.42
C ASP A 256 24.76 -8.68 15.78
N PHE A 257 24.01 -9.78 15.80
CA PHE A 257 22.58 -9.73 16.04
C PHE A 257 22.23 -9.09 17.38
N GLU A 258 22.97 -9.37 18.43
CA GLU A 258 22.75 -8.79 19.76
C GLU A 258 22.94 -7.26 19.76
N THR A 259 23.91 -6.75 18.99
CA THR A 259 24.15 -5.33 18.85
C THR A 259 22.99 -4.63 18.15
N VAL A 260 22.48 -5.23 17.05
CA VAL A 260 21.32 -4.71 16.32
C VAL A 260 20.05 -4.78 17.18
N MET A 261 19.85 -5.86 17.94
CA MET A 261 18.68 -6.00 18.81
C MET A 261 18.70 -4.99 19.95
N ARG A 262 19.87 -4.69 20.52
CA ARG A 262 20.01 -3.65 21.54
C ARG A 262 19.62 -2.28 20.98
N ALA A 263 20.08 -1.93 19.79
CA ALA A 263 19.71 -0.68 19.14
C ALA A 263 18.20 -0.59 18.88
N LEU A 264 17.54 -1.70 18.56
CA LEU A 264 16.08 -1.76 18.42
C LEU A 264 15.35 -1.62 19.76
N ASP A 265 15.88 -2.21 20.85
CA ASP A 265 15.35 -2.02 22.21
C ASP A 265 15.46 -0.54 22.64
N GLU A 266 16.61 0.09 22.41
CA GLU A 266 16.84 1.52 22.70
C GLU A 266 15.91 2.41 21.87
N ARG A 267 15.72 2.07 20.58
CA ARG A 267 14.77 2.75 19.71
C ARG A 267 13.33 2.66 20.22
N ALA A 268 12.90 1.47 20.65
CA ALA A 268 11.55 1.26 21.19
C ALA A 268 11.36 2.03 22.51
N GLN A 269 12.38 2.05 23.40
CA GLN A 269 12.36 2.85 24.62
C GLN A 269 12.28 4.35 24.36
N ALA A 270 12.85 4.80 23.25
CA ALA A 270 12.73 6.19 22.79
C ALA A 270 11.36 6.48 22.10
N GLY A 271 10.43 5.53 22.06
CA GLY A 271 9.11 5.68 21.45
C GLY A 271 9.12 5.72 19.92
N LYS A 272 10.26 5.46 19.26
CA LYS A 272 10.37 5.48 17.81
C LYS A 272 9.71 4.24 17.20
N ARG A 273 8.82 4.46 16.25
CA ARG A 273 8.00 3.37 15.68
C ARG A 273 8.78 2.44 14.77
N THR A 274 8.50 1.14 14.93
CA THR A 274 9.10 0.07 14.12
C THR A 274 8.03 -0.92 13.67
N ILE A 275 8.05 -1.25 12.39
CA ILE A 275 7.24 -2.33 11.81
C ILE A 275 8.19 -3.47 11.43
N VAL A 276 7.89 -4.66 11.89
CA VAL A 276 8.65 -5.87 11.54
C VAL A 276 7.76 -6.77 10.71
N THR A 277 8.24 -7.20 9.55
CA THR A 277 7.56 -8.21 8.74
C THR A 277 8.39 -9.49 8.74
N ALA A 278 7.76 -10.63 9.06
CA ALA A 278 8.40 -11.92 9.17
C ALA A 278 7.51 -13.06 8.64
N ASP A 279 8.14 -14.14 8.15
CA ASP A 279 7.43 -15.30 7.64
C ASP A 279 6.85 -16.19 8.75
N GLU A 280 7.46 -16.14 9.92
CA GLU A 280 7.05 -16.86 11.13
C GLU A 280 7.20 -15.98 12.37
N SER A 281 6.61 -16.42 13.47
CA SER A 281 6.78 -15.74 14.75
C SER A 281 8.26 -15.57 15.08
N VAL A 282 8.68 -14.31 15.23
CA VAL A 282 10.06 -13.97 15.57
C VAL A 282 10.47 -14.62 16.89
N ALA A 283 9.56 -14.68 17.87
CA ALA A 283 9.79 -15.36 19.14
C ALA A 283 10.11 -16.85 18.96
N LYS A 284 9.37 -17.57 18.06
CA LYS A 284 9.68 -18.98 17.73
C LYS A 284 11.06 -19.14 17.10
N THR A 285 11.46 -18.17 16.27
CA THR A 285 12.81 -18.17 15.67
C THR A 285 13.88 -18.09 16.75
N PHE A 286 13.75 -17.18 17.72
CA PHE A 286 14.70 -17.07 18.83
C PHE A 286 14.79 -18.35 19.65
N ILE A 287 13.67 -18.95 20.00
CA ILE A 287 13.61 -20.21 20.75
C ILE A 287 14.33 -21.33 19.96
N ARG A 288 14.10 -21.42 18.63
CA ARG A 288 14.76 -22.42 17.75
C ARG A 288 16.28 -22.30 17.78
N TYR A 289 16.80 -21.08 17.86
CA TYR A 289 18.25 -20.82 17.93
C TYR A 289 18.78 -20.76 19.36
N ASN A 290 17.97 -21.15 20.35
CA ASN A 290 18.33 -21.12 21.78
C ASN A 290 18.84 -19.73 22.22
N ARG A 291 18.17 -18.69 21.78
CA ARG A 291 18.47 -17.29 22.12
C ARG A 291 17.32 -16.67 22.93
N PRO A 292 17.61 -15.78 23.88
CA PRO A 292 16.56 -15.05 24.57
C PRO A 292 15.81 -14.16 23.56
N VAL A 293 14.49 -14.08 23.73
CA VAL A 293 13.67 -13.14 22.94
C VAL A 293 13.95 -11.73 23.44
N PRO A 294 14.45 -10.81 22.60
CA PRO A 294 14.65 -9.42 22.99
C PRO A 294 13.35 -8.77 23.48
N VAL A 295 13.48 -7.81 24.41
CA VAL A 295 12.33 -7.10 24.99
C VAL A 295 11.49 -6.44 23.90
N PHE A 296 12.13 -5.86 22.91
CA PHE A 296 11.52 -5.27 21.71
C PHE A 296 10.51 -6.20 21.02
N PHE A 297 10.85 -7.49 20.83
CA PHE A 297 9.93 -8.46 20.23
C PHE A 297 8.94 -9.04 21.24
N ALA A 298 9.32 -9.18 22.50
CA ALA A 298 8.44 -9.72 23.53
C ALA A 298 7.27 -8.79 23.83
N SER A 299 7.47 -7.48 23.71
CA SER A 299 6.45 -6.45 23.93
C SER A 299 5.70 -6.03 22.68
N ALA A 300 6.15 -6.46 21.48
CA ALA A 300 5.55 -6.03 20.22
C ALA A 300 4.07 -6.41 20.08
N LEU A 301 3.30 -5.53 19.44
CA LEU A 301 1.98 -5.89 18.93
C LEU A 301 2.13 -6.89 17.78
N VAL A 302 1.34 -7.96 17.78
CA VAL A 302 1.45 -9.03 16.77
C VAL A 302 0.18 -9.14 15.95
N ALA A 303 0.30 -8.87 14.65
CA ALA A 303 -0.71 -9.16 13.64
C ALA A 303 -0.29 -10.44 12.89
N ASP A 304 -0.88 -11.58 13.27
CA ASP A 304 -0.54 -12.90 12.72
C ASP A 304 -1.52 -13.32 11.63
N PHE A 305 -1.01 -13.38 10.40
CA PHE A 305 -1.74 -13.82 9.21
C PHE A 305 -1.41 -15.25 8.80
N SER A 306 -0.56 -15.95 9.55
CA SER A 306 -0.11 -17.30 9.18
C SER A 306 -1.22 -18.35 9.26
N MET A 307 -2.18 -18.15 10.17
CA MET A 307 -3.34 -19.05 10.36
C MET A 307 -4.51 -18.74 9.43
N GLU A 308 -4.61 -17.52 8.91
CA GLU A 308 -5.73 -17.09 8.04
C GLU A 308 -5.61 -17.64 6.60
N SER A 309 -4.45 -18.25 6.26
CA SER A 309 -4.20 -18.87 4.95
C SER A 309 -4.54 -20.37 4.86
N LEU A 310 -4.94 -21.02 5.97
CA LEU A 310 -5.14 -22.47 6.03
C LEU A 310 -6.58 -22.94 5.73
N ASP A 311 -7.54 -22.01 5.60
CA ASP A 311 -8.96 -22.30 5.28
C ASP A 311 -9.30 -22.06 3.80
N ARG A 312 -8.36 -22.28 2.89
CA ARG A 312 -8.59 -22.16 1.44
C ARG A 312 -8.24 -23.41 0.69
#